data_78efe701833265a0d6abece6851eeca5
#
_entry.id   78efe701833265a0d6abece6851eeca5
#
_cell.length_a   1.000
_cell.length_b   1.000
_cell.length_c   1.000
_cell.angle_alpha   90.00
_cell.angle_beta   90.00
_cell.angle_gamma   90.00
#
_symmetry.space_group_name_H-M   'P 1'
#
loop_
_entity.id
_entity.type
_entity.pdbx_description
1 polymer ?
#
loop_
_entity_poly.entity_id
_entity_poly.type
_entity_poly.pdbx_seq_one_letter_code
_entity_poly.pdbx_strand_id
1 'polypeptide(L)'
;MDRTTAAVFVVAAGAAVGAQAPMNGALGRVVGSWQAAFVNFAVGLLILTAIVAIAAGGFGGLRDVPDVPWWALLGGACGVAVVTSSIFAVGHLGAGGVTAAVVAGQLTASVAIDRLGLFGVTRQPLTAGKLLGIALLALGVYLIVRERA
;
A
#
# COMPACT_ATOMS: atom_id res chain seq x y z
N MET A 1 -21.99 4.32 -0.65
CA MET A 1 -21.44 2.94 -0.53
C MET A 1 -21.62 2.50 0.91
N ASP A 2 -22.23 1.35 1.17
CA ASP A 2 -22.35 0.81 2.53
C ASP A 2 -21.03 0.16 3.01
N ARG A 3 -20.95 -0.15 4.32
CA ARG A 3 -19.72 -0.70 4.93
C ARG A 3 -19.30 -2.04 4.32
N THR A 4 -20.25 -2.89 3.97
CA THR A 4 -19.98 -4.22 3.40
C THR A 4 -19.41 -4.09 1.99
N THR A 5 -20.03 -3.27 1.15
CA THR A 5 -19.54 -2.97 -0.21
C THR A 5 -18.16 -2.38 -0.18
N ALA A 6 -17.89 -1.41 0.74
CA ALA A 6 -16.57 -0.84 0.92
C ALA A 6 -15.53 -1.90 1.30
N ALA A 7 -15.86 -2.77 2.26
CA ALA A 7 -14.96 -3.84 2.69
C ALA A 7 -14.64 -4.82 1.56
N VAL A 8 -15.65 -5.28 0.81
CA VAL A 8 -15.45 -6.19 -0.33
C VAL A 8 -14.57 -5.55 -1.40
N PHE A 9 -14.83 -4.28 -1.72
CA PHE A 9 -14.03 -3.54 -2.71
C PHE A 9 -12.55 -3.45 -2.30
N VAL A 10 -12.28 -3.13 -1.03
CA VAL A 10 -10.90 -3.01 -0.52
C VAL A 10 -10.21 -4.37 -0.45
N VAL A 11 -10.94 -5.46 -0.09
CA VAL A 11 -10.38 -6.82 -0.11
C VAL A 11 -10.01 -7.25 -1.53
N ALA A 12 -10.85 -6.96 -2.52
CA ALA A 12 -10.54 -7.25 -3.92
C ALA A 12 -9.32 -6.46 -4.41
N ALA A 13 -9.21 -5.17 -4.05
CA ALA A 13 -8.02 -4.38 -4.32
C ALA A 13 -6.78 -4.94 -3.61
N GLY A 14 -6.92 -5.44 -2.38
CA GLY A 14 -5.86 -6.12 -1.63
C GLY A 14 -5.34 -7.37 -2.34
N ALA A 15 -6.21 -8.15 -2.99
CA ALA A 15 -5.79 -9.29 -3.80
C ALA A 15 -4.91 -8.86 -4.99
N ALA A 16 -5.26 -7.74 -5.66
CA ALA A 16 -4.43 -7.17 -6.72
C ALA A 16 -3.06 -6.72 -6.20
N VAL A 17 -3.01 -6.11 -5.01
CA VAL A 17 -1.75 -5.74 -4.35
C VAL A 17 -0.90 -6.98 -4.03
N GLY A 18 -1.53 -8.10 -3.62
CA GLY A 18 -0.82 -9.37 -3.41
C GLY A 18 -0.15 -9.92 -4.67
N ALA A 19 -0.77 -9.75 -5.84
CA ALA A 19 -0.20 -10.12 -7.13
C ALA A 19 0.92 -9.17 -7.60
N GLN A 20 0.95 -7.94 -7.11
CA GLN A 20 1.90 -6.92 -7.54
C GLN A 20 3.36 -7.28 -7.22
N ALA A 21 3.61 -7.85 -6.04
CA ALA A 21 4.98 -8.19 -5.62
C ALA A 21 5.70 -9.17 -6.57
N PRO A 22 5.12 -10.33 -6.95
CA PRO A 22 5.75 -11.24 -7.90
C PRO A 22 5.83 -10.66 -9.32
N MET A 23 4.85 -9.88 -9.77
CA MET A 23 4.87 -9.20 -11.08
C MET A 23 6.04 -8.20 -11.16
N ASN A 24 6.14 -7.33 -10.17
CA ASN A 24 7.22 -6.35 -10.08
C ASN A 24 8.58 -7.00 -9.88
N GLY A 25 8.65 -8.09 -9.12
CA GLY A 25 9.86 -8.89 -8.96
C GLY A 25 10.31 -9.55 -10.28
N ALA A 26 9.36 -10.03 -11.10
CA ALA A 26 9.67 -10.55 -12.43
C ALA A 26 10.26 -9.47 -13.34
N LEU A 27 9.65 -8.29 -13.36
CA LEU A 27 10.17 -7.13 -14.09
C LEU A 27 11.55 -6.72 -13.58
N GLY A 28 11.73 -6.67 -12.25
CA GLY A 28 12.99 -6.29 -11.62
C GLY A 28 14.18 -7.21 -11.96
N ARG A 29 13.93 -8.48 -12.20
CA ARG A 29 14.98 -9.42 -12.66
C ARG A 29 15.50 -9.12 -14.06
N VAL A 30 14.70 -8.46 -14.90
CA VAL A 30 15.07 -8.14 -16.29
C VAL A 30 15.68 -6.74 -16.39
N VAL A 31 15.03 -5.75 -15.78
CA VAL A 31 15.42 -4.34 -15.98
C VAL A 31 16.14 -3.73 -14.78
N GLY A 32 16.25 -4.45 -13.66
CA GLY A 32 16.74 -3.91 -12.39
C GLY A 32 15.61 -3.37 -11.50
N SER A 33 15.82 -3.41 -10.17
CA SER A 33 14.74 -3.14 -9.20
C SER A 33 14.26 -1.69 -9.23
N TRP A 34 15.14 -0.71 -9.38
CA TRP A 34 14.77 0.71 -9.47
C TRP A 34 14.02 1.02 -10.76
N GLN A 35 14.48 0.47 -11.88
CA GLN A 35 13.85 0.62 -13.18
C GLN A 35 12.46 -0.03 -13.20
N ALA A 36 12.31 -1.20 -12.56
CA ALA A 36 11.02 -1.86 -12.43
C ALA A 36 10.02 -1.01 -11.62
N ALA A 37 10.46 -0.42 -10.51
CA ALA A 37 9.63 0.51 -9.75
C ALA A 37 9.21 1.71 -10.61
N PHE A 38 10.15 2.31 -11.34
CA PHE A 38 9.86 3.42 -12.26
C PHE A 38 8.81 3.03 -13.32
N VAL A 39 9.00 1.91 -14.01
CA VAL A 39 8.05 1.42 -15.03
C VAL A 39 6.67 1.16 -14.42
N ASN A 40 6.61 0.56 -13.24
CA ASN A 40 5.35 0.30 -12.55
C ASN A 40 4.57 1.60 -12.26
N PHE A 41 5.25 2.63 -11.76
CA PHE A 41 4.61 3.92 -11.51
C PHE A 41 4.27 4.67 -12.80
N ALA A 42 5.08 4.55 -13.85
CA ALA A 42 4.78 5.14 -15.15
C ALA A 42 3.50 4.54 -15.76
N VAL A 43 3.36 3.21 -15.72
CA VAL A 43 2.13 2.52 -16.16
C VAL A 43 0.93 2.96 -15.31
N GLY A 44 1.08 3.02 -13.99
CA GLY A 44 0.04 3.51 -13.09
C GLY A 44 -0.37 4.96 -13.40
N LEU A 45 0.60 5.82 -13.66
CA LEU A 45 0.36 7.21 -14.04
C LEU A 45 -0.41 7.32 -15.36
N LEU A 46 -0.05 6.52 -16.37
CA LEU A 46 -0.77 6.49 -17.65
C LEU A 46 -2.23 6.08 -17.48
N ILE A 47 -2.48 5.03 -16.68
CA ILE A 47 -3.84 4.56 -16.37
C ILE A 47 -4.62 5.65 -15.63
N LEU A 48 -4.05 6.27 -14.61
CA LEU A 48 -4.69 7.35 -13.86
C LEU A 48 -4.96 8.58 -14.75
N THR A 49 -4.02 8.92 -15.63
CA THR A 49 -4.20 10.01 -16.61
C THR A 49 -5.42 9.74 -17.49
N ALA A 50 -5.56 8.52 -18.02
CA ALA A 50 -6.72 8.16 -18.83
C ALA A 50 -8.03 8.21 -18.02
N ILE A 51 -8.03 7.70 -16.79
CA ILE A 51 -9.21 7.73 -15.90
C ILE A 51 -9.62 9.18 -15.61
N VAL A 52 -8.66 10.03 -15.25
CA VAL A 52 -8.93 11.44 -14.92
C VAL A 52 -9.45 12.19 -16.16
N ALA A 53 -8.86 11.96 -17.31
CA ALA A 53 -9.26 12.63 -18.54
C ALA A 53 -10.67 12.22 -19.01
N ILE A 54 -11.03 10.93 -18.86
CA ILE A 54 -12.26 10.38 -19.45
C ILE A 54 -13.39 10.28 -18.42
N ALA A 55 -13.11 9.82 -17.22
CA ALA A 55 -14.12 9.44 -16.22
C ALA A 55 -14.27 10.44 -15.06
N ALA A 56 -13.23 11.20 -14.72
CA ALA A 56 -13.24 12.11 -13.57
C ALA A 56 -13.48 13.58 -13.92
N GLY A 57 -13.86 13.89 -15.16
CA GLY A 57 -14.14 15.26 -15.58
C GLY A 57 -12.91 16.13 -15.88
N GLY A 58 -11.72 15.49 -16.04
CA GLY A 58 -10.48 16.16 -16.41
C GLY A 58 -9.66 16.66 -15.22
N PHE A 59 -8.64 17.45 -15.50
CA PHE A 59 -7.59 17.86 -14.56
C PHE A 59 -7.88 19.14 -13.78
N GLY A 60 -9.13 19.67 -13.85
CA GLY A 60 -9.48 20.94 -13.21
C GLY A 60 -9.18 21.02 -11.72
N GLY A 61 -9.41 19.93 -11.00
CA GLY A 61 -9.15 19.85 -9.54
C GLY A 61 -7.68 19.95 -9.14
N LEU A 62 -6.73 19.79 -10.08
CA LEU A 62 -5.30 19.98 -9.77
C LEU A 62 -4.93 21.42 -9.47
N ARG A 63 -5.81 22.39 -9.78
CA ARG A 63 -5.62 23.80 -9.46
C ARG A 63 -5.59 24.04 -7.94
N ASP A 64 -6.25 23.19 -7.16
CA ASP A 64 -6.37 23.31 -5.72
C ASP A 64 -5.22 22.59 -4.96
N VAL A 65 -4.30 21.94 -5.68
CA VAL A 65 -3.14 21.25 -5.08
C VAL A 65 -2.25 22.18 -4.25
N PRO A 66 -2.01 23.46 -4.63
CA PRO A 66 -1.22 24.37 -3.79
C PRO A 66 -1.82 24.65 -2.41
N ASP A 67 -3.13 24.47 -2.27
CA ASP A 67 -3.86 24.75 -1.02
C ASP A 67 -3.85 23.57 -0.04
N VAL A 68 -3.37 22.39 -0.46
CA VAL A 68 -3.30 21.23 0.44
C VAL A 68 -2.03 21.27 1.30
N PRO A 69 -2.08 20.74 2.53
CA PRO A 69 -0.89 20.62 3.36
C PRO A 69 0.18 19.76 2.67
N TRP A 70 1.45 20.19 2.72
CA TRP A 70 2.56 19.51 2.06
C TRP A 70 2.68 18.01 2.37
N TRP A 71 2.34 17.61 3.62
CA TRP A 71 2.37 16.21 4.02
C TRP A 71 1.36 15.33 3.26
N ALA A 72 0.26 15.90 2.74
CA ALA A 72 -0.70 15.15 1.94
C ALA A 72 -0.09 14.66 0.61
N LEU A 73 0.93 15.32 0.12
CA LEU A 73 1.65 14.92 -1.10
C LEU A 73 2.63 13.75 -0.86
N LEU A 74 2.97 13.46 0.39
CA LEU A 74 3.89 12.37 0.73
C LEU A 74 3.31 10.97 0.47
N GLY A 75 2.00 10.85 0.25
CA GLY A 75 1.37 9.56 -0.10
C GLY A 75 2.02 8.88 -1.29
N GLY A 76 2.42 9.64 -2.32
CA GLY A 76 3.17 9.12 -3.47
C GLY A 76 4.54 8.55 -3.08
N ALA A 77 5.28 9.25 -2.22
CA ALA A 77 6.57 8.79 -1.72
C ALA A 77 6.44 7.49 -0.90
N CYS A 78 5.39 7.38 -0.07
CA CYS A 78 5.08 6.15 0.64
C CYS A 78 4.83 4.98 -0.32
N GLY A 79 4.09 5.23 -1.42
CA GLY A 79 3.86 4.25 -2.47
C GLY A 79 5.18 3.77 -3.09
N VAL A 80 6.07 4.69 -3.44
CA VAL A 80 7.40 4.36 -3.98
C VAL A 80 8.19 3.49 -3.00
N ALA A 81 8.19 3.84 -1.71
CA ALA A 81 8.88 3.06 -0.68
C ALA A 81 8.34 1.62 -0.59
N VAL A 82 7.01 1.44 -0.58
CA VAL A 82 6.37 0.11 -0.51
C VAL A 82 6.68 -0.72 -1.76
N VAL A 83 6.52 -0.17 -2.95
CA VAL A 83 6.74 -0.91 -4.20
C VAL A 83 8.21 -1.29 -4.34
N THR A 84 9.12 -0.34 -4.12
CA THR A 84 10.56 -0.59 -4.25
C THR A 84 11.05 -1.63 -3.25
N SER A 85 10.67 -1.50 -1.97
CA SER A 85 11.03 -2.50 -0.94
C SER A 85 10.47 -3.89 -1.27
N SER A 86 9.26 -3.97 -1.81
CA SER A 86 8.63 -5.24 -2.23
C SER A 86 9.41 -5.92 -3.36
N ILE A 87 9.93 -5.15 -4.33
CA ILE A 87 10.75 -5.68 -5.42
C ILE A 87 12.04 -6.29 -4.88
N PHE A 88 12.71 -5.60 -3.96
CA PHE A 88 13.94 -6.13 -3.33
C PHE A 88 13.66 -7.34 -2.45
N ALA A 89 12.55 -7.35 -1.72
CA ALA A 89 12.24 -8.37 -0.73
C ALA A 89 11.64 -9.65 -1.32
N VAL A 90 10.95 -9.58 -2.47
CA VAL A 90 10.17 -10.73 -3.00
C VAL A 90 11.03 -11.94 -3.32
N GLY A 91 12.29 -11.75 -3.72
CA GLY A 91 13.25 -12.83 -3.94
C GLY A 91 13.60 -13.60 -2.66
N HIS A 92 13.58 -12.94 -1.50
CA HIS A 92 13.94 -13.50 -0.20
C HIS A 92 12.70 -14.01 0.57
N LEU A 93 11.63 -13.22 0.61
CA LEU A 93 10.44 -13.52 1.42
C LEU A 93 9.32 -14.21 0.63
N GLY A 94 9.41 -14.18 -0.71
CA GLY A 94 8.32 -14.56 -1.60
C GLY A 94 7.12 -13.62 -1.53
N ALA A 95 6.15 -13.83 -2.40
CA ALA A 95 4.96 -12.96 -2.52
C ALA A 95 4.16 -12.91 -1.22
N GLY A 96 3.89 -14.07 -0.60
CA GLY A 96 3.13 -14.16 0.66
C GLY A 96 3.84 -13.46 1.82
N GLY A 97 5.16 -13.68 1.98
CA GLY A 97 5.95 -13.04 3.03
C GLY A 97 6.01 -11.52 2.89
N VAL A 98 6.23 -11.02 1.66
CA VAL A 98 6.22 -9.57 1.37
C VAL A 98 4.86 -8.97 1.70
N THR A 99 3.77 -9.58 1.20
CA THR A 99 2.42 -9.07 1.45
C THR A 99 2.09 -9.06 2.93
N ALA A 100 2.39 -10.15 3.64
CA ALA A 100 2.15 -10.24 5.07
C ALA A 100 2.94 -9.18 5.86
N ALA A 101 4.22 -8.97 5.55
CA ALA A 101 5.06 -7.96 6.19
C ALA A 101 4.55 -6.53 5.92
N VAL A 102 4.18 -6.21 4.67
CA VAL A 102 3.63 -4.91 4.29
C VAL A 102 2.32 -4.64 5.05
N VAL A 103 1.40 -5.60 5.09
CA VAL A 103 0.11 -5.45 5.79
C VAL A 103 0.32 -5.27 7.31
N ALA A 104 1.26 -6.00 7.92
CA ALA A 104 1.59 -5.84 9.33
C ALA A 104 2.12 -4.43 9.63
N GLY A 105 3.04 -3.93 8.81
CA GLY A 105 3.57 -2.57 8.92
C GLY A 105 2.47 -1.52 8.74
N GLN A 106 1.62 -1.67 7.73
CA GLN A 106 0.50 -0.77 7.45
C GLN A 106 -0.51 -0.73 8.61
N LEU A 107 -0.91 -1.89 9.14
CA LEU A 107 -1.85 -1.94 10.27
C LEU A 107 -1.27 -1.27 11.51
N THR A 108 -0.01 -1.56 11.84
CA THR A 108 0.67 -0.98 13.00
C THR A 108 0.75 0.55 12.87
N ALA A 109 1.18 1.05 11.71
CA ALA A 109 1.24 2.49 11.44
C ALA A 109 -0.16 3.14 11.50
N SER A 110 -1.17 2.50 10.89
CA SER A 110 -2.54 3.03 10.87
C SER A 110 -3.14 3.11 12.28
N VAL A 111 -2.91 2.12 13.14
CA VAL A 111 -3.37 2.15 14.53
C VAL A 111 -2.66 3.26 15.32
N ALA A 112 -1.38 3.50 15.07
CA ALA A 112 -0.65 4.61 15.69
C ALA A 112 -1.20 5.98 15.20
N ILE A 113 -1.44 6.13 13.91
CA ILE A 113 -2.05 7.33 13.31
C ILE A 113 -3.43 7.60 13.91
N ASP A 114 -4.29 6.58 14.00
CA ASP A 114 -5.61 6.66 14.62
C ASP A 114 -5.51 7.09 16.08
N ARG A 115 -4.58 6.52 16.83
CA ARG A 115 -4.40 6.83 18.26
C ARG A 115 -3.95 8.27 18.49
N LEU A 116 -3.08 8.78 17.64
CA LEU A 116 -2.52 10.13 17.74
C LEU A 116 -3.41 11.18 17.06
N GLY A 117 -4.34 10.77 16.18
CA GLY A 117 -5.17 11.67 15.38
C GLY A 117 -4.36 12.46 14.37
N LEU A 118 -3.32 11.82 13.78
CA LEU A 118 -2.49 12.47 12.76
C LEU A 118 -3.25 12.62 11.44
N PHE A 119 -2.79 13.54 10.60
CA PHE A 119 -3.34 13.76 9.24
C PHE A 119 -4.84 14.07 9.21
N GLY A 120 -5.41 14.63 10.28
CA GLY A 120 -6.81 15.01 10.35
C GLY A 120 -7.80 13.86 10.60
N VAL A 121 -7.32 12.64 10.88
CA VAL A 121 -8.23 11.53 11.24
C VAL A 121 -8.74 11.67 12.68
N THR A 122 -9.98 11.26 12.90
CA THR A 122 -10.57 11.26 14.24
C THR A 122 -9.83 10.28 15.14
N ARG A 123 -9.40 10.77 16.32
CA ARG A 123 -8.71 9.93 17.31
C ARG A 123 -9.55 8.71 17.70
N GLN A 124 -8.93 7.56 17.67
CA GLN A 124 -9.54 6.30 18.07
C GLN A 124 -8.80 5.70 19.28
N PRO A 125 -9.53 5.12 20.25
CA PRO A 125 -8.88 4.47 21.38
C PRO A 125 -8.09 3.25 20.91
N LEU A 126 -6.97 3.01 21.60
CA LEU A 126 -6.22 1.76 21.48
C LEU A 126 -6.92 0.69 22.32
N THR A 127 -7.63 -0.21 21.67
CA THR A 127 -8.37 -1.29 22.34
C THR A 127 -7.55 -2.57 22.39
N ALA A 128 -7.85 -3.44 23.36
CA ALA A 128 -7.25 -4.78 23.46
C ALA A 128 -7.42 -5.58 22.14
N GLY A 129 -8.57 -5.43 21.47
CA GLY A 129 -8.81 -6.07 20.16
C GLY A 129 -7.85 -5.58 19.08
N LYS A 130 -7.53 -4.29 19.02
CA LYS A 130 -6.54 -3.75 18.08
C LYS A 130 -5.14 -4.30 18.36
N LEU A 131 -4.75 -4.34 19.63
CA LEU A 131 -3.46 -4.91 20.03
C LEU A 131 -3.36 -6.40 19.71
N LEU A 132 -4.41 -7.16 20.00
CA LEU A 132 -4.48 -8.58 19.66
C LEU A 132 -4.40 -8.78 18.14
N GLY A 133 -5.10 -7.97 17.34
CA GLY A 133 -5.05 -8.02 15.87
C GLY A 133 -3.63 -7.80 15.34
N ILE A 134 -2.90 -6.82 15.87
CA ILE A 134 -1.49 -6.57 15.50
C ILE A 134 -0.61 -7.76 15.92
N ALA A 135 -0.79 -8.31 17.11
CA ALA A 135 -0.02 -9.45 17.59
C ALA A 135 -0.25 -10.71 16.74
N LEU A 136 -1.50 -11.00 16.40
CA LEU A 136 -1.87 -12.13 15.52
C LEU A 136 -1.29 -11.96 14.13
N LEU A 137 -1.30 -10.74 13.58
CA LEU A 137 -0.73 -10.45 12.28
C LEU A 137 0.80 -10.61 12.30
N ALA A 138 1.48 -10.12 13.34
CA ALA A 138 2.92 -10.31 13.51
C ALA A 138 3.29 -11.79 13.64
N LEU A 139 2.50 -12.58 14.36
CA LEU A 139 2.66 -14.03 14.44
C LEU A 139 2.47 -14.69 13.08
N GLY A 140 1.43 -14.29 12.32
CA GLY A 140 1.18 -14.78 10.97
C GLY A 140 2.35 -14.49 10.01
N VAL A 141 2.89 -13.27 10.06
CA VAL A 141 4.10 -12.90 9.30
C VAL A 141 5.28 -13.81 9.67
N TYR A 142 5.53 -13.97 10.97
CA TYR A 142 6.61 -14.84 11.46
C TYR A 142 6.48 -16.28 10.94
N LEU A 143 5.28 -16.86 11.02
CA LEU A 143 5.05 -18.23 10.57
C LEU A 143 5.26 -18.37 9.05
N ILE A 144 4.70 -17.43 8.24
CA ILE A 144 4.84 -17.46 6.77
C ILE A 144 6.30 -17.31 6.34
N VAL A 145 7.05 -16.43 7.00
CA VAL A 145 8.45 -16.18 6.65
C VAL A 145 9.35 -17.32 7.09
N ARG A 146 9.10 -17.91 8.26
CA ARG A 146 9.87 -19.03 8.81
C ARG A 146 9.81 -20.29 7.93
N GLU A 147 8.67 -20.61 7.31
CA GLU A 147 8.51 -21.79 6.47
C GLU A 147 9.34 -21.73 5.18
N ARG A 148 9.93 -20.59 4.85
CA ARG A 148 10.80 -20.42 3.67
C ARG A 148 12.30 -20.43 3.98
N ALA A 149 12.67 -20.46 5.26
CA ALA A 149 14.04 -20.60 5.70
C ALA A 149 14.44 -22.07 5.79
#